data_c0abb47520b1a2594934dd342bedbab6
#
_entry.id   c0abb47520b1a2594934dd342bedbab6
#
_cell.length_a   1.000
_cell.length_b   1.000
_cell.length_c   1.000
_cell.angle_alpha   90.00
_cell.angle_beta   90.00
_cell.angle_gamma   90.00
#
_symmetry.space_group_name_H-M   'P 1'
#
loop_
_entity.id
_entity.type
_entity.pdbx_description
1 polymer ?
#
loop_
_entity_poly.entity_id
_entity_poly.type
_entity_poly.pdbx_seq_one_letter_code
_entity_poly.pdbx_strand_id
1 'polypeptide(L)'
;VIFAFIAVYKLSEEIFNNKNLALLSVLLLEGIYFYNFTTPEFNVNVAQLPFWALTVYYTWRCIKYDKATDYVFLGLFAGLGILSKYLFIYLIIGIKLVFFYSLRKKIKFSHYFIAGPITLLIILPHLVWLTENDYITITYGLLRTGGAGSFTDHLIYPLIFLAKQIGLLIPFLLM
;
A
#
# COMPACT_ATOMS: atom_id res chain seq x y z
N VAL A 1 -5.03 12.09 2.27
CA VAL A 1 -4.90 12.25 0.81
C VAL A 1 -3.68 13.11 0.45
N ILE A 2 -3.50 14.31 1.03
CA ILE A 2 -2.39 15.24 0.71
C ILE A 2 -1.02 14.53 0.74
N PHE A 3 -0.73 13.75 1.78
CA PHE A 3 0.53 13.00 1.87
C PHE A 3 0.69 11.95 0.76
N ALA A 4 -0.42 11.38 0.28
CA ALA A 4 -0.37 10.49 -0.87
C ALA A 4 0.01 11.25 -2.15
N PHE A 5 -0.56 12.42 -2.38
CA PHE A 5 -0.22 13.28 -3.51
C PHE A 5 1.24 13.73 -3.47
N ILE A 6 1.74 14.14 -2.30
CA ILE A 6 3.16 14.50 -2.14
C ILE A 6 4.08 13.31 -2.46
N ALA A 7 3.72 12.11 -1.97
CA ALA A 7 4.51 10.91 -2.21
C ALA A 7 4.54 10.53 -3.70
N VAL A 8 3.39 10.60 -4.38
CA VAL A 8 3.28 10.31 -5.82
C VAL A 8 4.02 11.36 -6.65
N TYR A 9 3.89 12.65 -6.30
CA TYR A 9 4.65 13.72 -6.96
C TYR A 9 6.15 13.45 -6.89
N LYS A 10 6.68 13.22 -5.68
CA LYS A 10 8.11 12.96 -5.48
C LYS A 10 8.58 11.69 -6.17
N LEU A 11 7.80 10.61 -6.13
CA LEU A 11 8.11 9.37 -6.82
C LEU A 11 8.20 9.60 -8.33
N SER A 12 7.21 10.28 -8.90
CA SER A 12 7.15 10.57 -10.34
C SER A 12 8.26 11.51 -10.77
N GLU A 13 8.58 12.55 -9.98
CA GLU A 13 9.72 13.44 -10.24
C GLU A 13 11.04 12.65 -10.26
N GLU A 14 11.23 11.71 -9.33
CA GLU A 14 12.45 10.90 -9.30
C GLU A 14 12.54 9.87 -10.45
N ILE A 15 11.41 9.38 -10.96
CA ILE A 15 11.37 8.40 -12.07
C ILE A 15 11.55 9.11 -13.40
N PHE A 16 10.80 10.20 -13.64
CA PHE A 16 10.75 10.88 -14.94
C PHE A 16 11.75 12.01 -15.06
N ASN A 17 12.32 12.49 -13.94
CA ASN A 17 13.16 13.69 -13.89
C ASN A 17 12.49 14.90 -14.56
N ASN A 18 11.17 15.02 -14.43
CA ASN A 18 10.36 16.06 -15.07
C ASN A 18 9.19 16.46 -14.15
N LYS A 19 9.16 17.74 -13.74
CA LYS A 19 8.15 18.29 -12.83
C LYS A 19 6.74 18.32 -13.44
N ASN A 20 6.63 18.52 -14.75
CA ASN A 20 5.33 18.53 -15.42
C ASN A 20 4.72 17.13 -15.44
N LEU A 21 5.53 16.10 -15.70
CA LEU A 21 5.07 14.71 -15.61
C LEU A 21 4.74 14.31 -14.18
N ALA A 22 5.49 14.81 -13.20
CA ALA A 22 5.17 14.59 -11.78
C ALA A 22 3.84 15.25 -11.40
N LEU A 23 3.58 16.47 -11.84
CA LEU A 23 2.31 17.15 -11.65
C LEU A 23 1.16 16.39 -12.34
N LEU A 24 1.35 16.00 -13.60
CA LEU A 24 0.37 15.20 -14.34
C LEU A 24 0.02 13.91 -13.60
N SER A 25 1.01 13.22 -13.03
CA SER A 25 0.78 12.00 -12.25
C SER A 25 -0.12 12.23 -11.04
N VAL A 26 0.00 13.39 -10.38
CA VAL A 26 -0.89 13.75 -9.27
C VAL A 26 -2.29 14.11 -9.77
N LEU A 27 -2.39 14.88 -10.86
CA LEU A 27 -3.69 15.22 -11.45
C LEU A 27 -4.47 13.98 -11.89
N LEU A 28 -3.77 12.98 -12.45
CA LEU A 28 -4.39 11.71 -12.83
C LEU A 28 -4.95 10.93 -11.62
N LEU A 29 -4.39 11.11 -10.41
CA LEU A 29 -4.98 10.53 -9.20
C LEU A 29 -6.37 11.07 -8.89
N GLU A 30 -6.65 12.33 -9.24
CA GLU A 30 -7.99 12.91 -9.07
C GLU A 30 -9.06 12.19 -9.91
N GLY A 31 -8.68 11.57 -11.03
CA GLY A 31 -9.56 10.73 -11.84
C GLY A 31 -9.87 9.38 -11.18
N ILE A 32 -9.16 8.99 -10.14
CA ILE A 32 -9.40 7.74 -9.43
C ILE A 32 -10.42 7.97 -8.32
N TYR A 33 -11.55 7.26 -8.38
CA TYR A 33 -12.68 7.34 -7.46
C TYR A 33 -12.28 7.38 -5.97
N PHE A 34 -11.30 6.56 -5.56
CA PHE A 34 -10.86 6.46 -4.17
C PHE A 34 -10.07 7.68 -3.67
N TYR A 35 -9.55 8.52 -4.55
CA TYR A 35 -8.82 9.74 -4.17
C TYR A 35 -9.72 10.98 -4.20
N ASN A 36 -10.92 10.89 -4.75
CA ASN A 36 -11.86 11.98 -4.91
C ASN A 36 -13.16 11.74 -4.13
N PHE A 37 -14.06 10.90 -4.66
CA PHE A 37 -15.42 10.76 -4.15
C PHE A 37 -15.52 10.15 -2.75
N THR A 38 -14.62 9.23 -2.37
CA THR A 38 -14.69 8.56 -1.06
C THR A 38 -13.93 9.27 0.04
N THR A 39 -13.13 10.28 -0.29
CA THR A 39 -12.25 10.96 0.69
C THR A 39 -12.98 11.82 1.73
N PRO A 40 -14.17 12.40 1.47
CA PRO A 40 -14.94 13.10 2.50
C PRO A 40 -15.37 12.18 3.64
N GLU A 41 -15.59 10.90 3.38
CA GLU A 41 -15.87 9.91 4.41
C GLU A 41 -14.55 9.34 4.95
N PHE A 42 -14.10 9.85 6.10
CA PHE A 42 -12.90 9.33 6.72
C PHE A 42 -13.13 7.91 7.26
N ASN A 43 -12.54 6.93 6.60
CA ASN A 43 -12.60 5.52 6.95
C ASN A 43 -11.23 4.84 6.75
N VAL A 44 -11.12 3.55 7.10
CA VAL A 44 -9.87 2.79 7.02
C VAL A 44 -9.25 2.75 5.62
N ASN A 45 -10.08 2.83 4.55
CA ASN A 45 -9.56 2.83 3.18
C ASN A 45 -8.90 4.17 2.86
N VAL A 46 -9.49 5.29 3.31
CA VAL A 46 -8.91 6.63 3.15
C VAL A 46 -7.68 6.80 4.03
N ALA A 47 -7.73 6.29 5.28
CA ALA A 47 -6.61 6.35 6.21
C ALA A 47 -5.35 5.65 5.67
N GLN A 48 -5.50 4.55 4.93
CA GLN A 48 -4.35 3.79 4.41
C GLN A 48 -3.71 4.43 3.16
N LEU A 49 -4.41 5.29 2.39
CA LEU A 49 -3.89 5.86 1.13
C LEU A 49 -2.50 6.51 1.26
N PRO A 50 -2.24 7.39 2.25
CA PRO A 50 -0.93 7.97 2.42
C PRO A 50 0.14 6.92 2.73
N PHE A 51 -0.19 5.89 3.52
CA PHE A 51 0.78 4.85 3.87
C PHE A 51 1.13 3.98 2.66
N TRP A 52 0.17 3.68 1.78
CA TRP A 52 0.43 3.01 0.51
C TRP A 52 1.43 3.79 -0.33
N ALA A 53 1.14 5.06 -0.58
CA ALA A 53 1.96 5.91 -1.43
C ALA A 53 3.37 6.12 -0.85
N LEU A 54 3.47 6.41 0.46
CA LEU A 54 4.75 6.60 1.15
C LEU A 54 5.57 5.31 1.21
N THR A 55 4.93 4.16 1.44
CA THR A 55 5.63 2.87 1.46
C THR A 55 6.22 2.55 0.08
N VAL A 56 5.48 2.78 -1.00
CA VAL A 56 5.97 2.61 -2.38
C VAL A 56 7.11 3.59 -2.68
N TYR A 57 6.95 4.87 -2.31
CA TYR A 57 7.97 5.89 -2.50
C TYR A 57 9.30 5.55 -1.78
N TYR A 58 9.21 5.16 -0.49
CA TYR A 58 10.42 4.79 0.26
C TYR A 58 10.99 3.44 -0.20
N THR A 59 10.19 2.52 -0.72
CA THR A 59 10.69 1.32 -1.40
C THR A 59 11.57 1.69 -2.59
N TRP A 60 11.08 2.61 -3.45
CA TRP A 60 11.87 3.13 -4.57
C TRP A 60 13.18 3.76 -4.09
N ARG A 61 13.14 4.60 -3.05
CA ARG A 61 14.33 5.25 -2.49
C ARG A 61 15.33 4.25 -1.92
N CYS A 62 14.86 3.22 -1.23
CA CYS A 62 15.72 2.14 -0.74
C CYS A 62 16.47 1.46 -1.89
N ILE A 63 15.76 1.17 -2.99
CA ILE A 63 16.36 0.53 -4.18
C ILE A 63 17.34 1.46 -4.89
N LYS A 64 17.01 2.74 -4.99
CA LYS A 64 17.80 3.73 -5.74
C LYS A 64 19.01 4.25 -4.98
N TYR A 65 18.85 4.55 -3.69
CA TYR A 65 19.86 5.25 -2.89
C TYR A 65 20.51 4.40 -1.80
N ASP A 66 19.86 3.30 -1.40
CA ASP A 66 20.32 2.36 -0.37
C ASP A 66 20.76 3.05 0.96
N LYS A 67 19.96 4.03 1.42
CA LYS A 67 20.23 4.77 2.67
C LYS A 67 19.46 4.17 3.83
N ALA A 68 20.12 3.96 4.97
CA ALA A 68 19.50 3.43 6.19
C ALA A 68 18.24 4.22 6.63
N THR A 69 18.25 5.56 6.47
CA THR A 69 17.11 6.42 6.78
C THR A 69 15.87 6.10 5.94
N ASP A 70 16.05 5.74 4.66
CA ASP A 70 14.93 5.38 3.80
C ASP A 70 14.29 4.05 4.24
N TYR A 71 15.09 3.10 4.76
CA TYR A 71 14.58 1.86 5.36
C TYR A 71 13.84 2.10 6.70
N VAL A 72 14.27 3.09 7.49
CA VAL A 72 13.53 3.51 8.70
C VAL A 72 12.14 3.99 8.33
N PHE A 73 12.03 4.89 7.35
CA PHE A 73 10.73 5.41 6.88
C PHE A 73 9.89 4.32 6.20
N LEU A 74 10.52 3.42 5.44
CA LEU A 74 9.84 2.25 4.88
C LEU A 74 9.18 1.41 5.98
N GLY A 75 9.92 1.09 7.04
CA GLY A 75 9.41 0.32 8.18
C GLY A 75 8.29 1.05 8.92
N LEU A 76 8.46 2.37 9.14
CA LEU A 76 7.46 3.22 9.77
C LEU A 76 6.12 3.20 9.00
N PHE A 77 6.15 3.51 7.72
CA PHE A 77 4.93 3.57 6.92
C PHE A 77 4.33 2.20 6.63
N ALA A 78 5.14 1.15 6.54
CA ALA A 78 4.67 -0.23 6.46
C ALA A 78 3.89 -0.63 7.72
N GLY A 79 4.43 -0.34 8.91
CA GLY A 79 3.76 -0.63 10.18
C GLY A 79 2.43 0.13 10.34
N LEU A 80 2.44 1.44 10.08
CA LEU A 80 1.23 2.27 10.13
C LEU A 80 0.19 1.84 9.07
N GLY A 81 0.64 1.40 7.90
CA GLY A 81 -0.22 0.86 6.87
C GLY A 81 -0.92 -0.43 7.30
N ILE A 82 -0.22 -1.36 7.92
CA ILE A 82 -0.79 -2.60 8.47
C ILE A 82 -1.81 -2.29 9.57
N LEU A 83 -1.50 -1.34 10.48
CA LEU A 83 -2.43 -0.91 11.52
C LEU A 83 -3.69 -0.24 10.96
N SER A 84 -3.58 0.44 9.81
CA SER A 84 -4.74 1.03 9.15
C SER A 84 -5.67 -0.03 8.58
N LYS A 85 -5.13 -1.08 7.96
CA LYS A 85 -5.90 -2.17 7.39
C LYS A 85 -5.01 -3.39 7.13
N TYR A 86 -5.42 -4.58 7.59
CA TYR A 86 -4.62 -5.81 7.42
C TYR A 86 -4.33 -6.18 5.95
N LEU A 87 -5.23 -5.81 5.03
CA LEU A 87 -5.02 -6.02 3.59
C LEU A 87 -3.77 -5.32 3.04
N PHE A 88 -3.19 -4.37 3.79
CA PHE A 88 -1.90 -3.76 3.48
C PHE A 88 -0.77 -4.79 3.36
N ILE A 89 -0.93 -5.97 3.96
CA ILE A 89 0.04 -7.07 3.86
C ILE A 89 0.31 -7.48 2.41
N TYR A 90 -0.67 -7.35 1.51
CA TYR A 90 -0.47 -7.64 0.08
C TYR A 90 0.56 -6.70 -0.57
N LEU A 91 0.56 -5.43 -0.20
CA LEU A 91 1.61 -4.49 -0.64
C LEU A 91 2.98 -4.92 -0.11
N ILE A 92 3.06 -5.31 1.16
CA ILE A 92 4.32 -5.75 1.76
C ILE A 92 4.87 -7.00 1.06
N ILE A 93 4.00 -7.95 0.70
CA ILE A 93 4.39 -9.13 -0.08
C ILE A 93 4.93 -8.71 -1.46
N GLY A 94 4.22 -7.82 -2.16
CA GLY A 94 4.67 -7.28 -3.45
C GLY A 94 6.04 -6.58 -3.34
N ILE A 95 6.24 -5.76 -2.31
CA ILE A 95 7.51 -5.08 -2.04
C ILE A 95 8.63 -6.09 -1.78
N LYS A 96 8.38 -7.15 -1.01
CA LYS A 96 9.38 -8.22 -0.79
C LYS A 96 9.81 -8.87 -2.10
N LEU A 97 8.87 -9.14 -3.01
CA LEU A 97 9.18 -9.69 -4.33
C LEU A 97 10.03 -8.74 -5.17
N VAL A 98 9.71 -7.43 -5.15
CA VAL A 98 10.51 -6.40 -5.82
C VAL A 98 11.93 -6.33 -5.24
N PHE A 99 12.08 -6.35 -3.90
CA PHE A 99 13.40 -6.40 -3.27
C PHE A 99 14.15 -7.66 -3.63
N PHE A 100 13.51 -8.83 -3.60
CA PHE A 100 14.14 -10.09 -3.99
C PHE A 100 14.68 -10.06 -5.43
N TYR A 101 13.91 -9.49 -6.36
CA TYR A 101 14.36 -9.25 -7.72
C TYR A 101 15.52 -8.26 -7.79
N SER A 102 15.48 -7.19 -6.99
CA SER A 102 16.49 -6.12 -6.96
C SER A 102 17.78 -6.51 -6.23
N LEU A 103 17.76 -7.53 -5.34
CA LEU A 103 18.96 -8.07 -4.68
C LEU A 103 20.02 -8.57 -5.69
N ARG A 104 19.60 -8.89 -6.90
CA ARG A 104 20.54 -9.16 -8.01
C ARG A 104 21.35 -7.94 -8.43
N LYS A 105 21.02 -6.71 -7.95
CA LYS A 105 21.59 -5.41 -8.32
C LYS A 105 22.38 -4.71 -7.19
N LYS A 106 22.98 -5.43 -6.24
CA LYS A 106 23.92 -4.87 -5.22
C LYS A 106 23.29 -3.98 -4.13
N ILE A 107 22.08 -4.25 -3.64
CA ILE A 107 21.57 -3.62 -2.42
C ILE A 107 22.33 -4.18 -1.20
N LYS A 108 22.71 -3.33 -0.26
CA LYS A 108 23.32 -3.78 1.00
C LYS A 108 22.29 -4.55 1.83
N PHE A 109 22.48 -5.86 1.91
CA PHE A 109 21.56 -6.75 2.64
C PHE A 109 21.36 -6.34 4.10
N SER A 110 22.35 -5.70 4.73
CA SER A 110 22.28 -5.20 6.11
C SER A 110 21.19 -4.15 6.31
N HIS A 111 20.95 -3.26 5.36
CA HIS A 111 19.93 -2.23 5.48
C HIS A 111 18.50 -2.80 5.40
N TYR A 112 18.32 -3.93 4.70
CA TYR A 112 17.03 -4.60 4.62
C TYR A 112 16.50 -5.03 5.99
N PHE A 113 17.39 -5.38 6.93
CA PHE A 113 17.02 -5.74 8.30
C PHE A 113 16.59 -4.55 9.16
N ILE A 114 16.65 -3.30 8.68
CA ILE A 114 16.18 -2.13 9.42
C ILE A 114 14.66 -2.01 9.36
N ALA A 115 14.08 -2.14 8.18
CA ALA A 115 12.64 -1.92 7.99
C ALA A 115 11.75 -2.93 8.72
N GLY A 116 12.15 -4.21 8.73
CA GLY A 116 11.38 -5.28 9.38
C GLY A 116 11.18 -5.08 10.87
N PRO A 117 12.25 -4.91 11.68
CA PRO A 117 12.14 -4.63 13.11
C PRO A 117 11.33 -3.37 13.43
N ILE A 118 11.49 -2.30 12.66
CA ILE A 118 10.69 -1.07 12.85
C ILE A 118 9.20 -1.33 12.59
N THR A 119 8.87 -2.02 11.50
CA THR A 119 7.51 -2.45 11.23
C THR A 119 6.96 -3.27 12.40
N LEU A 120 7.71 -4.25 12.87
CA LEU A 120 7.30 -5.11 13.99
C LEU A 120 7.10 -4.31 15.28
N LEU A 121 8.01 -3.37 15.59
CA LEU A 121 7.89 -2.51 16.78
C LEU A 121 6.59 -1.69 16.76
N ILE A 122 6.20 -1.18 15.60
CA ILE A 122 4.97 -0.38 15.45
C ILE A 122 3.72 -1.23 15.61
N ILE A 123 3.71 -2.44 15.07
CA ILE A 123 2.53 -3.32 15.15
C ILE A 123 2.48 -4.10 16.47
N LEU A 124 3.58 -4.18 17.22
CA LEU A 124 3.70 -4.98 18.44
C LEU A 124 2.61 -4.69 19.48
N PRO A 125 2.29 -3.41 19.84
CA PRO A 125 1.22 -3.15 20.79
C PRO A 125 -0.13 -3.70 20.35
N HIS A 126 -0.40 -3.66 19.05
CA HIS A 126 -1.63 -4.22 18.49
C HIS A 126 -1.63 -5.76 18.49
N LEU A 127 -0.47 -6.39 18.26
CA LEU A 127 -0.36 -7.85 18.36
C LEU A 127 -0.59 -8.32 19.81
N VAL A 128 -0.04 -7.62 20.81
CA VAL A 128 -0.31 -7.90 22.23
C VAL A 128 -1.81 -7.76 22.51
N TRP A 129 -2.42 -6.66 22.11
CA TRP A 129 -3.86 -6.44 22.27
C TRP A 129 -4.69 -7.54 21.60
N LEU A 130 -4.31 -8.04 20.42
CA LEU A 130 -4.99 -9.15 19.73
C LEU A 130 -4.99 -10.43 20.55
N THR A 131 -3.89 -10.78 21.21
CA THR A 131 -3.82 -11.98 22.04
C THR A 131 -4.69 -11.87 23.29
N GLU A 132 -4.88 -10.66 23.82
CA GLU A 132 -5.73 -10.38 24.97
C GLU A 132 -7.23 -10.32 24.62
N ASN A 133 -7.56 -10.14 23.33
CA ASN A 133 -8.94 -9.97 22.84
C ASN A 133 -9.35 -11.07 21.83
N ASP A 134 -8.89 -12.29 22.02
CA ASP A 134 -9.31 -13.49 21.27
C ASP A 134 -9.27 -13.32 19.74
N TYR A 135 -8.32 -12.51 19.24
CA TYR A 135 -8.14 -12.22 17.81
C TYR A 135 -9.41 -11.71 17.11
N ILE A 136 -10.27 -11.00 17.83
CA ILE A 136 -11.61 -10.57 17.39
C ILE A 136 -11.62 -9.87 16.03
N THR A 137 -10.62 -9.03 15.73
CA THR A 137 -10.57 -8.32 14.45
C THR A 137 -10.24 -9.24 13.27
N ILE A 138 -9.45 -10.28 13.51
CA ILE A 138 -9.13 -11.30 12.50
C ILE A 138 -10.34 -12.18 12.25
N THR A 139 -10.97 -12.70 13.31
CA THR A 139 -12.17 -13.54 13.22
C THR A 139 -13.32 -12.80 12.56
N TYR A 140 -13.54 -11.52 12.92
CA TYR A 140 -14.52 -10.67 12.25
C TYR A 140 -14.22 -10.49 10.76
N GLY A 141 -12.96 -10.27 10.40
CA GLY A 141 -12.54 -10.15 9.01
C GLY A 141 -12.82 -11.41 8.20
N LEU A 142 -12.50 -12.58 8.75
CA LEU A 142 -12.75 -13.88 8.12
C LEU A 142 -14.25 -14.16 7.97
N LEU A 143 -15.06 -13.88 8.98
CA LEU A 143 -16.51 -14.04 8.91
C LEU A 143 -17.16 -13.11 7.89
N ARG A 144 -16.69 -11.86 7.81
CA ARG A 144 -17.23 -10.87 6.87
C ARG A 144 -16.87 -11.18 5.41
N THR A 145 -15.71 -11.77 5.16
CA THR A 145 -15.29 -12.11 3.79
C THR A 145 -15.99 -13.35 3.25
N GLY A 146 -16.71 -14.09 4.09
CA GLY A 146 -17.56 -15.26 3.83
C GLY A 146 -17.18 -16.04 2.56
N GLY A 147 -16.85 -17.30 2.67
CA GLY A 147 -16.40 -18.08 1.52
C GLY A 147 -17.42 -18.07 0.37
N ALA A 148 -16.95 -18.33 -0.84
CA ALA A 148 -17.81 -18.59 -1.98
C ALA A 148 -18.74 -19.78 -1.65
N GLY A 149 -20.05 -19.60 -1.82
CA GLY A 149 -21.04 -20.63 -1.49
C GLY A 149 -21.05 -21.78 -2.50
N SER A 150 -20.53 -21.55 -3.71
CA SER A 150 -20.52 -22.52 -4.81
C SER A 150 -19.20 -22.47 -5.59
N PHE A 151 -18.85 -23.56 -6.27
CA PHE A 151 -17.69 -23.58 -7.17
C PHE A 151 -17.80 -22.51 -8.28
N THR A 152 -19.01 -22.26 -8.78
CA THR A 152 -19.27 -21.22 -9.80
C THR A 152 -18.92 -19.83 -9.29
N ASP A 153 -19.06 -19.56 -8.00
CA ASP A 153 -18.73 -18.26 -7.38
C ASP A 153 -17.22 -17.96 -7.47
N HIS A 154 -16.38 -18.99 -7.39
CA HIS A 154 -14.92 -18.82 -7.58
C HIS A 154 -14.54 -18.37 -8.98
N LEU A 155 -15.38 -18.59 -9.99
CA LEU A 155 -15.18 -18.12 -11.36
C LEU A 155 -15.87 -16.77 -11.61
N ILE A 156 -17.08 -16.61 -11.11
CA ILE A 156 -17.92 -15.43 -11.37
C ILE A 156 -17.42 -14.21 -10.59
N TYR A 157 -17.08 -14.33 -9.30
CA TYR A 157 -16.66 -13.19 -8.48
C TYR A 157 -15.37 -12.50 -8.98
N PRO A 158 -14.33 -13.21 -9.41
CA PRO A 158 -13.16 -12.56 -10.04
C PRO A 158 -13.50 -11.78 -11.30
N LEU A 159 -14.43 -12.27 -12.13
CA LEU A 159 -14.86 -11.57 -13.35
C LEU A 159 -15.67 -10.31 -13.00
N ILE A 160 -16.59 -10.41 -12.04
CA ILE A 160 -17.34 -9.25 -11.53
C ILE A 160 -16.37 -8.22 -10.92
N PHE A 161 -15.40 -8.69 -10.15
CA PHE A 161 -14.38 -7.81 -9.57
C PHE A 161 -13.60 -7.07 -10.67
N LEU A 162 -13.12 -7.79 -11.67
CA LEU A 162 -12.40 -7.20 -12.82
C LEU A 162 -13.26 -6.16 -13.54
N ALA A 163 -14.52 -6.48 -13.84
CA ALA A 163 -15.44 -5.56 -14.49
C ALA A 163 -15.66 -4.28 -13.66
N LYS A 164 -15.83 -4.41 -12.34
CA LYS A 164 -15.94 -3.27 -11.42
C LYS A 164 -14.65 -2.44 -11.38
N GLN A 165 -13.46 -3.06 -11.40
CA GLN A 165 -12.19 -2.33 -11.44
C GLN A 165 -12.04 -1.52 -12.74
N ILE A 166 -12.39 -2.10 -13.88
CA ILE A 166 -12.40 -1.39 -15.17
C ILE A 166 -13.36 -0.20 -15.10
N GLY A 167 -14.59 -0.40 -14.59
CA GLY A 167 -15.57 0.67 -14.42
C GLY A 167 -15.07 1.83 -13.54
N LEU A 168 -14.36 1.53 -12.45
CA LEU A 168 -13.77 2.53 -11.56
C LEU A 168 -12.61 3.32 -12.20
N LEU A 169 -11.98 2.77 -13.24
CA LEU A 169 -10.90 3.43 -13.96
C LEU A 169 -11.40 4.28 -15.14
N ILE A 170 -12.70 4.21 -15.51
CA ILE A 170 -13.25 4.99 -16.63
C ILE A 170 -12.93 6.49 -16.49
N PRO A 171 -13.18 7.17 -15.35
CA PRO A 171 -12.84 8.59 -15.22
C PRO A 171 -11.35 8.88 -15.49
N PHE A 172 -10.47 8.03 -14.97
CA PHE A 172 -9.03 8.13 -15.19
C PHE A 172 -8.64 7.95 -16.68
N LEU A 173 -9.31 7.03 -17.38
CA LEU A 173 -9.03 6.77 -18.80
C LEU A 173 -9.55 7.87 -19.74
N LEU A 174 -10.49 8.70 -19.26
CA LEU A 174 -11.07 9.82 -20.01
C LEU A 174 -10.34 11.16 -19.75
N MET A 175 -9.39 11.21 -18.80
CA MET A 175 -8.55 12.37 -18.49
C MET A 175 -7.30 12.43 -19.37
#